data_0e97572d239dde84fa17417eac11a432
#
_entry.id   0e97572d239dde84fa17417eac11a432
#
_cell.length_a   1.000
_cell.length_b   1.000
_cell.length_c   1.000
_cell.angle_alpha   90.00
_cell.angle_beta   90.00
_cell.angle_gamma   90.00
#
_symmetry.space_group_name_H-M   'P 1'
#
loop_
_entity.id
_entity.type
_entity.pdbx_description
1 polymer ?
#
loop_
_entity_poly.entity_id
_entity_poly.type
_entity_poly.pdbx_seq_one_letter_code
_entity_poly.pdbx_strand_id
1 'polypeptide(L)'
;MKSLFVKQFLVAGGLTVASALPSLQSPRADPTQGSYPRCRFAADWSQEAVLKDPSGFERDLLFWEGKFHQNNVAYNSVNGMTYDGTQLNWTTGARTQKHTFSAASKEALQIMLYARAIAGSKKAARFLTPDDPTKARKLAASIMKTKLRTYLQFNESYPGFGGFLPWMTTSKRQPSPTWDWVNRVPALDNGELVWAVYACISALELSGNKSFQRTAKSWQKWLDYVKTTAATVFYRGDGRVCAVAKINNQTLPPKNAKQGYQCEGTNYLDDPYEGELFTHFLNAFGGLSRDDRDALWEVKRAKLVSVEYNVGGVGPITVEQGYWFSSHEPWKVLELPYYDVDLVKRLYRNAERARTCNSVVTKVPGLFASVNNSTDPKTDKIIGYISPAGIPSIASQKEQEHDVITPYGAWPTILFDKAVGLAWWRNMVVAKKMQNLYGSTESTRVDGELVSALVTWDSKITTVLALMGGVGGLVRPKMKRDRIYKDFIAITKREYGHVFKDLKGEDIALCLPNETVPDAGLEDFTLCSAQTVKNEDGGEMRFS
;
A
#
# COMPACT_ATOMS: atom_id res chain seq x y z
N MET A 1 -55.55 -39.36 23.63
CA MET A 1 -56.95 -38.93 23.73
C MET A 1 -57.00 -37.60 23.01
N LYS A 2 -57.63 -37.63 21.85
CA LYS A 2 -58.95 -37.04 21.44
C LYS A 2 -58.92 -35.52 21.69
N SER A 3 -59.15 -34.64 20.79
CA SER A 3 -60.01 -34.53 19.56
C SER A 3 -60.28 -33.02 19.47
N LEU A 4 -60.47 -32.36 18.50
CA LEU A 4 -61.15 -32.25 17.22
C LEU A 4 -61.33 -30.77 16.84
N PHE A 5 -61.07 -30.48 15.59
CA PHE A 5 -61.82 -29.63 14.62
C PHE A 5 -62.59 -28.40 15.08
N VAL A 6 -62.46 -27.28 14.37
CA VAL A 6 -63.46 -26.78 13.41
C VAL A 6 -62.83 -25.73 12.45
N LYS A 7 -63.11 -25.92 11.15
CA LYS A 7 -62.92 -24.98 10.04
C LYS A 7 -63.98 -23.90 10.06
N GLN A 8 -63.65 -22.69 9.65
CA GLN A 8 -64.62 -21.91 8.84
C GLN A 8 -63.89 -20.96 7.90
N PHE A 9 -64.25 -21.04 6.62
CA PHE A 9 -63.93 -20.17 5.51
C PHE A 9 -64.65 -18.84 5.61
N LEU A 10 -64.01 -17.75 5.28
CA LEU A 10 -64.65 -16.61 4.65
C LEU A 10 -63.68 -15.91 3.68
N VAL A 11 -64.12 -15.88 2.43
CA VAL A 11 -63.50 -15.18 1.30
C VAL A 11 -63.93 -13.72 1.34
N ALA A 12 -63.07 -12.80 1.32
CA ALA A 12 -63.35 -11.45 0.86
C ALA A 12 -62.10 -10.87 0.17
N GLY A 13 -62.25 -10.53 -1.10
CA GLY A 13 -61.23 -9.94 -1.94
C GLY A 13 -60.83 -8.54 -1.46
N GLY A 14 -59.59 -8.23 -1.58
CA GLY A 14 -59.04 -6.92 -1.26
C GLY A 14 -57.78 -6.67 -2.06
N LEU A 15 -57.84 -5.68 -2.89
CA LEU A 15 -56.84 -5.13 -3.78
C LEU A 15 -55.43 -5.19 -3.18
N THR A 16 -54.51 -5.87 -3.86
CA THR A 16 -53.10 -5.70 -3.71
C THR A 16 -52.69 -4.36 -4.33
N VAL A 17 -52.61 -3.32 -3.50
CA VAL A 17 -51.86 -2.13 -3.83
C VAL A 17 -50.40 -2.51 -3.66
N ALA A 18 -49.70 -2.79 -4.76
CA ALA A 18 -48.26 -2.85 -4.79
C ALA A 18 -47.73 -1.44 -4.50
N SER A 19 -47.46 -1.18 -3.24
CA SER A 19 -46.66 -0.02 -2.86
C SER A 19 -45.24 -0.25 -3.41
N ALA A 20 -44.97 0.27 -4.59
CA ALA A 20 -43.62 0.50 -5.05
C ALA A 20 -42.96 1.44 -4.02
N LEU A 21 -42.13 0.88 -3.14
CA LEU A 21 -41.18 1.68 -2.38
C LEU A 21 -40.38 2.49 -3.40
N PRO A 22 -40.39 3.83 -3.33
CA PRO A 22 -39.51 4.62 -4.17
C PRO A 22 -38.10 4.17 -3.82
N SER A 23 -37.32 3.76 -4.82
CA SER A 23 -35.90 3.60 -4.68
C SER A 23 -35.37 4.96 -4.22
N LEU A 24 -35.01 5.05 -2.95
CA LEU A 24 -34.20 6.16 -2.42
C LEU A 24 -32.84 6.10 -3.13
N GLN A 25 -32.80 6.57 -4.37
CA GLN A 25 -31.57 7.09 -4.92
C GLN A 25 -31.20 8.23 -3.98
N SER A 26 -30.11 8.06 -3.22
CA SER A 26 -29.47 9.20 -2.55
C SER A 26 -29.35 10.30 -3.59
N PRO A 27 -29.76 11.54 -3.28
CA PRO A 27 -29.57 12.63 -4.22
C PRO A 27 -28.07 12.75 -4.46
N ARG A 28 -27.60 12.20 -5.58
CA ARG A 28 -26.33 12.67 -6.14
C ARG A 28 -26.59 14.13 -6.41
N ALA A 29 -25.90 15.01 -5.70
CA ALA A 29 -25.84 16.41 -6.09
C ALA A 29 -25.48 16.40 -7.57
N ASP A 30 -26.25 17.12 -8.37
CA ASP A 30 -25.95 17.29 -9.78
C ASP A 30 -24.51 17.84 -9.86
N PRO A 31 -23.56 17.11 -10.45
CA PRO A 31 -22.18 17.57 -10.52
C PRO A 31 -22.02 18.91 -11.26
N THR A 32 -23.08 19.42 -11.88
CA THR A 32 -23.13 20.73 -12.56
C THR A 32 -23.55 21.86 -11.62
N GLN A 33 -24.02 21.59 -10.40
CA GLN A 33 -24.51 22.59 -9.44
C GLN A 33 -23.73 22.65 -8.11
N GLY A 34 -22.62 21.92 -7.96
CA GLY A 34 -21.81 21.93 -6.75
C GLY A 34 -21.08 23.27 -6.55
N SER A 35 -21.08 23.78 -5.34
CA SER A 35 -20.35 25.00 -4.93
C SER A 35 -18.83 24.78 -4.79
N TYR A 36 -18.30 23.58 -5.06
CA TYR A 36 -16.91 23.19 -4.90
C TYR A 36 -16.37 22.45 -6.15
N PRO A 37 -15.02 22.36 -6.27
CA PRO A 37 -14.37 21.71 -7.39
C PRO A 37 -14.75 20.24 -7.57
N ARG A 38 -14.88 19.76 -8.82
CA ARG A 38 -15.33 18.40 -9.14
C ARG A 38 -14.46 17.29 -8.53
N CYS A 39 -13.15 17.50 -8.41
CA CYS A 39 -12.25 16.50 -7.83
C CYS A 39 -12.43 16.32 -6.32
N ARG A 40 -13.23 17.14 -5.67
CA ARG A 40 -13.63 16.96 -4.26
C ARG A 40 -14.76 15.95 -4.08
N PHE A 41 -14.68 14.84 -4.79
CA PHE A 41 -15.73 13.81 -4.79
C PHE A 41 -16.10 13.29 -3.40
N ALA A 42 -15.16 13.27 -2.44
CA ALA A 42 -15.44 12.80 -1.09
C ALA A 42 -16.41 13.71 -0.32
N ALA A 43 -16.54 14.98 -0.71
CA ALA A 43 -17.51 15.91 -0.13
C ALA A 43 -18.96 15.59 -0.55
N ASP A 44 -19.16 14.89 -1.69
CA ASP A 44 -20.47 14.42 -2.14
C ASP A 44 -21.01 13.24 -1.32
N TRP A 45 -20.19 12.67 -0.44
CA TRP A 45 -20.52 11.51 0.37
C TRP A 45 -20.52 11.86 1.86
N SER A 46 -21.64 11.60 2.55
CA SER A 46 -21.63 11.55 4.01
C SER A 46 -20.98 10.23 4.49
N GLN A 47 -20.51 10.20 5.74
CA GLN A 47 -20.01 8.96 6.33
C GLN A 47 -21.08 7.84 6.28
N GLU A 48 -22.34 8.17 6.59
CA GLU A 48 -23.45 7.22 6.51
C GLU A 48 -23.66 6.69 5.08
N ALA A 49 -23.56 7.56 4.08
CA ALA A 49 -23.67 7.16 2.68
C ALA A 49 -22.53 6.20 2.27
N VAL A 50 -21.30 6.43 2.74
CA VAL A 50 -20.16 5.51 2.52
C VAL A 50 -20.41 4.16 3.19
N LEU A 51 -20.91 4.14 4.42
CA LEU A 51 -21.23 2.90 5.13
C LEU A 51 -22.36 2.12 4.44
N LYS A 52 -23.33 2.81 3.86
CA LYS A 52 -24.47 2.20 3.16
C LYS A 52 -24.10 1.72 1.75
N ASP A 53 -23.30 2.48 0.99
CA ASP A 53 -22.83 2.11 -0.35
C ASP A 53 -21.30 2.23 -0.48
N PRO A 54 -20.54 1.38 0.21
CA PRO A 54 -19.08 1.41 0.12
C PRO A 54 -18.56 1.09 -1.29
N SER A 55 -19.36 0.44 -2.12
CA SER A 55 -18.99 0.11 -3.50
C SER A 55 -19.18 1.29 -4.44
N GLY A 56 -20.17 2.15 -4.19
CA GLY A 56 -20.34 3.42 -4.89
C GLY A 56 -19.18 4.36 -4.62
N PHE A 57 -18.86 4.58 -3.35
CA PHE A 57 -17.70 5.39 -2.95
C PHE A 57 -16.38 4.85 -3.49
N GLU A 58 -16.16 3.52 -3.44
CA GLU A 58 -14.98 2.85 -4.03
C GLU A 58 -14.84 3.16 -5.53
N ARG A 59 -15.95 3.19 -6.30
CA ARG A 59 -15.89 3.52 -7.73
C ARG A 59 -15.39 4.94 -7.99
N ASP A 60 -15.85 5.90 -7.18
CA ASP A 60 -15.44 7.29 -7.30
C ASP A 60 -13.98 7.47 -6.83
N LEU A 61 -13.60 6.82 -5.71
CA LEU A 61 -12.22 6.79 -5.23
C LEU A 61 -11.27 6.27 -6.32
N LEU A 62 -11.54 5.11 -6.90
CA LEU A 62 -10.68 4.50 -7.93
C LEU A 62 -10.57 5.37 -9.18
N PHE A 63 -11.61 6.12 -9.52
CA PHE A 63 -11.57 7.06 -10.64
C PHE A 63 -10.65 8.24 -10.36
N TRP A 64 -10.86 8.93 -9.24
CA TRP A 64 -10.11 10.14 -8.91
C TRP A 64 -8.67 9.84 -8.50
N GLU A 65 -8.44 8.83 -7.66
CA GLU A 65 -7.08 8.38 -7.32
C GLU A 65 -6.32 7.90 -8.56
N GLY A 66 -7.03 7.32 -9.54
CA GLY A 66 -6.46 6.85 -10.81
C GLY A 66 -5.92 7.97 -11.71
N LYS A 67 -6.38 9.22 -11.54
CA LYS A 67 -5.81 10.37 -12.26
C LYS A 67 -4.32 10.60 -11.94
N PHE A 68 -3.82 10.05 -10.84
CA PHE A 68 -2.38 10.01 -10.56
C PHE A 68 -1.59 9.19 -11.58
N HIS A 69 -2.14 8.08 -12.09
CA HIS A 69 -1.40 7.14 -12.94
C HIS A 69 -1.18 7.66 -14.35
N GLN A 70 -0.31 8.64 -14.50
CA GLN A 70 0.05 9.27 -15.77
C GLN A 70 1.57 9.31 -15.96
N ASN A 71 1.99 9.26 -17.24
CA ASN A 71 3.38 9.58 -17.60
C ASN A 71 3.74 10.99 -17.12
N ASN A 72 4.97 11.16 -16.65
CA ASN A 72 5.48 12.41 -16.06
C ASN A 72 4.81 12.87 -14.76
N VAL A 73 3.82 12.16 -14.23
CA VAL A 73 3.22 12.39 -12.91
C VAL A 73 3.66 11.31 -11.95
N ALA A 74 3.27 10.07 -12.18
CA ALA A 74 3.55 8.93 -11.32
C ALA A 74 4.77 8.12 -11.78
N TYR A 75 5.04 8.09 -13.09
CA TYR A 75 6.11 7.26 -13.65
C TYR A 75 6.69 7.87 -14.93
N ASN A 76 7.86 7.33 -15.32
CA ASN A 76 8.52 7.65 -16.58
C ASN A 76 8.20 6.56 -17.61
N SER A 77 7.43 6.87 -18.64
CA SER A 77 7.03 5.90 -19.67
C SER A 77 8.20 5.39 -20.54
N VAL A 78 9.32 6.11 -20.58
CA VAL A 78 10.50 5.73 -21.37
C VAL A 78 11.23 4.53 -20.75
N ASN A 79 11.34 4.50 -19.42
CA ASN A 79 12.02 3.43 -18.67
C ASN A 79 11.07 2.54 -17.86
N GLY A 80 9.80 2.95 -17.71
CA GLY A 80 8.78 2.23 -16.95
C GLY A 80 8.89 2.38 -15.42
N MET A 81 9.88 3.14 -14.92
CA MET A 81 10.14 3.31 -13.49
C MET A 81 9.21 4.35 -12.86
N THR A 82 8.90 4.17 -11.59
CA THR A 82 8.15 5.15 -10.81
C THR A 82 8.97 6.42 -10.56
N TYR A 83 8.28 7.51 -10.35
CA TYR A 83 8.75 8.59 -9.48
C TYR A 83 8.25 8.27 -8.07
N ASP A 84 8.78 8.88 -7.01
CA ASP A 84 8.18 8.80 -5.68
C ASP A 84 6.76 9.39 -5.72
N GLY A 85 6.64 10.51 -6.42
CA GLY A 85 5.37 11.18 -6.64
C GLY A 85 5.51 12.48 -7.41
N THR A 86 4.57 13.38 -7.14
CA THR A 86 4.58 14.72 -7.75
C THR A 86 4.18 15.77 -6.71
N GLN A 87 4.94 16.86 -6.66
CA GLN A 87 4.71 18.02 -5.80
C GLN A 87 3.65 18.92 -6.43
N LEU A 88 2.75 19.43 -5.60
CA LEU A 88 1.72 20.40 -5.98
C LEU A 88 2.05 21.78 -5.42
N ASN A 89 1.58 22.81 -6.10
CA ASN A 89 1.53 24.16 -5.55
C ASN A 89 0.52 24.20 -4.42
N TRP A 90 0.92 24.76 -3.29
CA TRP A 90 0.10 24.86 -2.08
C TRP A 90 -1.25 25.56 -2.30
N THR A 91 -1.28 26.60 -3.14
CA THR A 91 -2.48 27.40 -3.36
C THR A 91 -3.39 26.79 -4.42
N THR A 92 -2.80 26.42 -5.55
CA THR A 92 -3.59 26.09 -6.76
C THR A 92 -3.82 24.60 -6.96
N GLY A 93 -3.05 23.71 -6.29
CA GLY A 93 -3.04 22.28 -6.56
C GLY A 93 -2.43 21.91 -7.91
N ALA A 94 -1.87 22.88 -8.66
CA ALA A 94 -1.14 22.61 -9.88
C ALA A 94 0.17 21.89 -9.58
N ARG A 95 0.57 20.97 -10.46
CA ARG A 95 1.85 20.30 -10.34
C ARG A 95 2.99 21.30 -10.51
N THR A 96 3.94 21.31 -9.58
CA THR A 96 5.13 22.15 -9.63
C THR A 96 6.34 21.38 -10.13
N GLN A 97 6.58 20.17 -9.60
CA GLN A 97 7.74 19.35 -9.98
C GLN A 97 7.49 17.87 -9.75
N LYS A 98 8.23 17.02 -10.46
CA LYS A 98 8.30 15.59 -10.20
C LYS A 98 9.24 15.34 -9.05
N HIS A 99 8.89 14.46 -8.15
CA HIS A 99 9.82 13.90 -7.20
C HIS A 99 10.50 12.69 -7.86
N THR A 100 11.59 12.95 -8.58
CA THR A 100 12.24 11.98 -9.49
C THR A 100 12.99 10.85 -8.80
N PHE A 101 12.96 10.82 -7.50
CA PHE A 101 13.40 9.72 -6.67
C PHE A 101 12.52 8.48 -6.87
N SER A 102 13.08 7.29 -6.71
CA SER A 102 12.34 6.03 -6.56
C SER A 102 13.11 5.05 -5.68
N ALA A 103 12.39 4.12 -5.08
CA ALA A 103 12.91 3.02 -4.28
C ALA A 103 12.31 1.70 -4.74
N ALA A 104 12.88 0.58 -4.32
CA ALA A 104 12.36 -0.74 -4.66
C ALA A 104 10.92 -0.95 -4.14
N SER A 105 10.53 -0.32 -3.02
CA SER A 105 9.16 -0.30 -2.48
C SER A 105 8.17 0.38 -3.44
N LYS A 106 8.49 1.54 -4.01
CA LYS A 106 7.65 2.23 -4.99
C LYS A 106 7.47 1.38 -6.27
N GLU A 107 8.56 0.73 -6.69
CA GLU A 107 8.54 -0.23 -7.79
C GLU A 107 7.64 -1.42 -7.48
N ALA A 108 7.69 -1.95 -6.24
CA ALA A 108 6.84 -3.04 -5.77
C ALA A 108 5.35 -2.70 -5.85
N LEU A 109 4.95 -1.54 -5.33
CA LEU A 109 3.58 -1.06 -5.39
C LEU A 109 3.04 -0.99 -6.83
N GLN A 110 3.82 -0.41 -7.75
CA GLN A 110 3.45 -0.34 -9.15
C GLN A 110 3.31 -1.74 -9.78
N ILE A 111 4.26 -2.64 -9.51
CA ILE A 111 4.26 -4.00 -10.05
C ILE A 111 3.06 -4.80 -9.51
N MET A 112 2.73 -4.69 -8.22
CA MET A 112 1.56 -5.33 -7.63
C MET A 112 0.26 -4.87 -8.28
N LEU A 113 0.11 -3.56 -8.49
CA LEU A 113 -1.03 -2.98 -9.18
C LEU A 113 -1.15 -3.52 -10.61
N TYR A 114 -0.02 -3.59 -11.34
CA TYR A 114 0.01 -4.14 -12.70
C TYR A 114 -0.28 -5.64 -12.72
N ALA A 115 0.19 -6.40 -11.75
CA ALA A 115 -0.13 -7.82 -11.60
C ALA A 115 -1.65 -8.02 -11.47
N ARG A 116 -2.33 -7.21 -10.66
CA ARG A 116 -3.79 -7.23 -10.50
C ARG A 116 -4.51 -6.88 -11.82
N ALA A 117 -4.03 -5.87 -12.56
CA ALA A 117 -4.60 -5.49 -13.85
C ALA A 117 -4.41 -6.58 -14.92
N ILE A 118 -3.21 -7.18 -15.00
CA ILE A 118 -2.90 -8.29 -15.90
C ILE A 118 -3.78 -9.51 -15.58
N ALA A 119 -4.06 -9.76 -14.31
CA ALA A 119 -4.97 -10.80 -13.85
C ALA A 119 -6.46 -10.48 -14.10
N GLY A 120 -6.79 -9.29 -14.61
CA GLY A 120 -8.16 -8.92 -15.00
C GLY A 120 -8.97 -8.22 -13.89
N SER A 121 -8.32 -7.67 -12.86
CA SER A 121 -9.03 -6.90 -11.82
C SER A 121 -9.68 -5.65 -12.41
N LYS A 122 -11.02 -5.54 -12.29
CA LYS A 122 -11.77 -4.36 -12.70
C LYS A 122 -11.40 -3.11 -11.88
N LYS A 123 -11.04 -3.28 -10.60
CA LYS A 123 -10.61 -2.20 -9.71
C LYS A 123 -9.25 -1.64 -10.17
N ALA A 124 -8.27 -2.53 -10.41
CA ALA A 124 -6.98 -2.12 -10.97
C ALA A 124 -7.14 -1.43 -12.34
N ALA A 125 -8.03 -1.93 -13.19
CA ALA A 125 -8.30 -1.33 -14.50
C ALA A 125 -8.90 0.08 -14.36
N ARG A 126 -9.85 0.26 -13.43
CA ARG A 126 -10.47 1.56 -13.14
C ARG A 126 -9.46 2.60 -12.66
N PHE A 127 -8.50 2.17 -11.84
CA PHE A 127 -7.42 3.05 -11.38
C PHE A 127 -6.41 3.37 -12.49
N LEU A 128 -5.93 2.35 -13.22
CA LEU A 128 -4.85 2.54 -14.19
C LEU A 128 -5.23 3.40 -15.38
N THR A 129 -6.46 3.26 -15.83
CA THR A 129 -7.00 3.99 -17.00
C THR A 129 -8.44 4.37 -16.70
N PRO A 130 -8.66 5.36 -15.79
CA PRO A 130 -9.99 5.67 -15.27
C PRO A 130 -11.00 6.05 -16.35
N ASP A 131 -10.55 6.68 -17.44
CA ASP A 131 -11.39 7.10 -18.54
C ASP A 131 -11.71 5.96 -19.54
N ASP A 132 -10.83 4.94 -19.62
CA ASP A 132 -11.06 3.76 -20.47
C ASP A 132 -10.41 2.51 -19.81
N PRO A 133 -11.09 1.86 -18.85
CA PRO A 133 -10.56 0.69 -18.14
C PRO A 133 -10.21 -0.51 -19.03
N THR A 134 -10.70 -0.54 -20.28
CA THR A 134 -10.39 -1.64 -21.21
C THR A 134 -8.93 -1.66 -21.66
N LYS A 135 -8.25 -0.52 -21.62
CA LYS A 135 -6.83 -0.37 -21.98
C LYS A 135 -5.85 -0.83 -20.91
N ALA A 136 -6.29 -0.92 -19.64
CA ALA A 136 -5.42 -1.10 -18.48
C ALA A 136 -4.54 -2.36 -18.56
N ARG A 137 -5.12 -3.48 -18.94
CA ARG A 137 -4.38 -4.77 -19.02
C ARG A 137 -3.23 -4.72 -20.01
N LYS A 138 -3.46 -4.13 -21.19
CA LYS A 138 -2.45 -3.97 -22.25
C LYS A 138 -1.38 -2.96 -21.84
N LEU A 139 -1.78 -1.85 -21.23
CA LEU A 139 -0.88 -0.81 -20.70
C LEU A 139 0.06 -1.40 -19.63
N ALA A 140 -0.50 -2.06 -18.61
CA ALA A 140 0.28 -2.69 -17.54
C ALA A 140 1.33 -3.68 -18.09
N ALA A 141 0.92 -4.57 -19.01
CA ALA A 141 1.84 -5.54 -19.62
C ALA A 141 2.94 -4.86 -20.47
N SER A 142 2.63 -3.76 -21.15
CA SER A 142 3.59 -2.97 -21.92
C SER A 142 4.63 -2.31 -21.03
N ILE A 143 4.19 -1.68 -19.94
CA ILE A 143 5.09 -1.05 -18.96
C ILE A 143 5.97 -2.10 -18.28
N MET A 144 5.42 -3.25 -17.89
CA MET A 144 6.20 -4.36 -17.32
C MET A 144 7.30 -4.87 -18.25
N LYS A 145 7.05 -4.90 -19.57
CA LYS A 145 8.07 -5.24 -20.56
C LYS A 145 9.17 -4.17 -20.66
N THR A 146 8.80 -2.89 -20.59
CA THR A 146 9.76 -1.78 -20.59
C THR A 146 10.60 -1.78 -19.31
N LYS A 147 9.96 -1.92 -18.17
CA LYS A 147 10.60 -2.00 -16.84
C LYS A 147 11.63 -3.12 -16.76
N LEU A 148 11.30 -4.30 -17.28
CA LEU A 148 12.27 -5.42 -17.32
C LEU A 148 13.54 -5.06 -18.09
N ARG A 149 13.42 -4.42 -19.26
CA ARG A 149 14.60 -3.97 -20.00
C ARG A 149 15.44 -3.00 -19.19
N THR A 150 14.79 -2.08 -18.51
CA THR A 150 15.45 -1.12 -17.64
C THR A 150 16.20 -1.81 -16.49
N TYR A 151 15.59 -2.81 -15.83
CA TYR A 151 16.25 -3.58 -14.76
C TYR A 151 17.45 -4.37 -15.26
N LEU A 152 17.36 -4.98 -16.43
CA LEU A 152 18.48 -5.70 -17.03
C LEU A 152 19.63 -4.74 -17.37
N GLN A 153 19.34 -3.60 -18.00
CA GLN A 153 20.35 -2.58 -18.32
C GLN A 153 20.95 -1.94 -17.07
N PHE A 154 20.15 -1.74 -16.01
CA PHE A 154 20.64 -1.28 -14.73
C PHE A 154 21.64 -2.29 -14.14
N ASN A 155 21.32 -3.57 -14.15
CA ASN A 155 22.20 -4.61 -13.65
C ASN A 155 23.48 -4.80 -14.52
N GLU A 156 23.41 -4.52 -15.83
CA GLU A 156 24.61 -4.47 -16.69
C GLU A 156 25.53 -3.31 -16.32
N SER A 157 24.97 -2.14 -16.00
CA SER A 157 25.71 -0.94 -15.63
C SER A 157 26.25 -1.00 -14.19
N TYR A 158 25.50 -1.63 -13.30
CA TYR A 158 25.74 -1.70 -11.86
C TYR A 158 25.60 -3.13 -11.32
N PRO A 159 26.39 -4.10 -11.82
CA PRO A 159 26.24 -5.51 -11.43
C PRO A 159 26.51 -5.77 -9.94
N GLY A 160 27.21 -4.88 -9.26
CA GLY A 160 27.51 -4.99 -7.84
C GLY A 160 26.28 -5.00 -6.94
N PHE A 161 25.15 -4.47 -7.38
CA PHE A 161 23.88 -4.58 -6.66
C PHE A 161 23.26 -5.98 -6.72
N GLY A 162 23.79 -6.90 -7.51
CA GLY A 162 23.30 -8.28 -7.58
C GLY A 162 21.88 -8.42 -8.16
N GLY A 163 21.42 -7.44 -8.95
CA GLY A 163 20.06 -7.37 -9.48
C GLY A 163 19.06 -6.64 -8.60
N PHE A 164 19.42 -6.33 -7.36
CA PHE A 164 18.60 -5.54 -6.43
C PHE A 164 18.69 -4.05 -6.75
N LEU A 165 17.72 -3.28 -6.27
CA LEU A 165 17.63 -1.86 -6.56
C LEU A 165 17.98 -1.02 -5.33
N PRO A 166 18.95 -0.09 -5.46
CA PRO A 166 19.16 0.96 -4.46
C PRO A 166 18.07 2.03 -4.56
N TRP A 167 18.16 3.08 -3.77
CA TRP A 167 17.41 4.29 -4.04
C TRP A 167 17.98 4.98 -5.30
N MET A 168 17.09 5.44 -6.19
CA MET A 168 17.43 5.80 -7.55
C MET A 168 16.83 7.13 -7.99
N THR A 169 17.50 7.78 -8.93
CA THR A 169 16.90 8.83 -9.76
C THR A 169 16.41 8.21 -11.07
N THR A 170 15.14 8.42 -11.40
CA THR A 170 14.45 7.75 -12.52
C THR A 170 13.97 8.68 -13.64
N SER A 171 14.33 9.96 -13.58
CA SER A 171 13.94 10.98 -14.58
C SER A 171 14.55 10.78 -15.96
N LYS A 172 15.74 10.18 -16.02
CA LYS A 172 16.47 9.92 -17.27
C LYS A 172 16.03 8.62 -17.93
N ARG A 173 16.45 8.38 -19.15
CA ARG A 173 16.20 7.11 -19.86
C ARG A 173 16.75 5.91 -19.09
N GLN A 174 17.95 6.05 -18.51
CA GLN A 174 18.57 5.06 -17.63
C GLN A 174 18.50 5.58 -16.19
N PRO A 175 17.94 4.82 -15.26
CA PRO A 175 17.99 5.14 -13.84
C PRO A 175 19.43 5.01 -13.33
N SER A 176 19.75 5.77 -12.30
CA SER A 176 21.04 5.68 -11.61
C SER A 176 20.82 5.72 -10.10
N PRO A 177 21.69 5.12 -9.29
CA PRO A 177 21.66 5.32 -7.85
C PRO A 177 21.65 6.81 -7.52
N THR A 178 20.97 7.23 -6.45
CA THR A 178 21.14 8.57 -5.90
C THR A 178 22.57 8.73 -5.37
N TRP A 179 23.02 9.98 -5.20
CA TRP A 179 24.42 10.28 -4.81
C TRP A 179 24.87 9.60 -3.51
N ASP A 180 23.93 9.39 -2.60
CA ASP A 180 24.14 8.77 -1.29
C ASP A 180 23.92 7.24 -1.29
N TRP A 181 23.42 6.67 -2.40
CA TRP A 181 23.14 5.23 -2.56
C TRP A 181 24.00 4.54 -3.62
N VAL A 182 25.06 5.15 -4.07
CA VAL A 182 25.97 4.59 -5.09
C VAL A 182 26.61 3.25 -4.69
N ASN A 183 26.76 3.01 -3.38
CA ASN A 183 27.36 1.79 -2.83
C ASN A 183 26.49 1.16 -1.72
N ARG A 184 25.19 1.34 -1.76
CA ARG A 184 24.25 0.89 -0.72
C ARG A 184 23.00 0.30 -1.35
N VAL A 185 22.46 -0.77 -0.75
CA VAL A 185 21.20 -1.38 -1.18
C VAL A 185 20.39 -1.82 0.02
N PRO A 186 19.09 -1.43 0.12
CA PRO A 186 18.23 -1.78 1.25
C PRO A 186 17.64 -3.18 1.07
N ALA A 187 17.57 -3.97 2.13
CA ALA A 187 16.94 -5.29 2.10
C ALA A 187 15.41 -5.20 2.18
N LEU A 188 14.87 -4.30 3.02
CA LEU A 188 13.44 -4.16 3.26
C LEU A 188 12.68 -3.90 1.95
N ASP A 189 12.96 -2.77 1.27
CA ASP A 189 12.32 -2.40 0.00
C ASP A 189 12.47 -3.49 -1.08
N ASN A 190 13.61 -4.18 -1.09
CA ASN A 190 13.85 -5.27 -2.05
C ASN A 190 13.10 -6.55 -1.68
N GLY A 191 12.74 -6.74 -0.41
CA GLY A 191 11.82 -7.78 0.03
C GLY A 191 10.46 -7.63 -0.62
N GLU A 192 9.92 -6.42 -0.61
CA GLU A 192 8.66 -6.09 -1.29
C GLU A 192 8.77 -6.29 -2.80
N LEU A 193 9.85 -5.78 -3.41
CA LEU A 193 10.06 -5.87 -4.86
C LEU A 193 10.07 -7.31 -5.37
N VAL A 194 10.77 -8.23 -4.70
CA VAL A 194 10.88 -9.62 -5.20
C VAL A 194 9.54 -10.35 -5.14
N TRP A 195 8.70 -10.11 -4.13
CA TRP A 195 7.38 -10.72 -4.04
C TRP A 195 6.37 -10.06 -4.97
N ALA A 196 6.47 -8.75 -5.21
CA ALA A 196 5.69 -8.07 -6.23
C ALA A 196 5.98 -8.63 -7.64
N VAL A 197 7.27 -8.82 -7.98
CA VAL A 197 7.67 -9.49 -9.24
C VAL A 197 7.18 -10.93 -9.30
N TYR A 198 7.26 -11.66 -8.19
CA TYR A 198 6.75 -13.03 -8.08
C TYR A 198 5.24 -13.12 -8.37
N ALA A 199 4.46 -12.17 -7.81
CA ALA A 199 3.03 -12.03 -8.09
C ALA A 199 2.76 -11.70 -9.58
N CYS A 200 3.55 -10.79 -10.15
CA CYS A 200 3.41 -10.39 -11.55
C CYS A 200 3.74 -11.55 -12.51
N ILE A 201 4.77 -12.34 -12.24
CA ILE A 201 5.08 -13.55 -13.00
C ILE A 201 3.88 -14.49 -12.98
N SER A 202 3.29 -14.75 -11.81
CA SER A 202 2.09 -15.59 -11.69
C SER A 202 0.93 -15.06 -12.54
N ALA A 203 0.65 -13.75 -12.47
CA ALA A 203 -0.41 -13.12 -13.26
C ALA A 203 -0.18 -13.24 -14.77
N LEU A 204 1.05 -13.03 -15.22
CA LEU A 204 1.45 -13.16 -16.63
C LEU A 204 1.34 -14.60 -17.14
N GLU A 205 1.75 -15.59 -16.33
CA GLU A 205 1.64 -17.01 -16.65
C GLU A 205 0.18 -17.47 -16.81
N LEU A 206 -0.67 -17.05 -15.86
CA LEU A 206 -2.09 -17.41 -15.81
C LEU A 206 -2.97 -16.63 -16.80
N SER A 207 -2.41 -15.66 -17.51
CA SER A 207 -3.16 -14.76 -18.38
C SER A 207 -3.82 -15.40 -19.60
N GLY A 208 -3.39 -16.59 -20.00
CA GLY A 208 -3.78 -17.24 -21.28
C GLY A 208 -3.16 -16.60 -22.53
N ASN A 209 -2.40 -15.52 -22.42
CA ASN A 209 -1.81 -14.79 -23.53
C ASN A 209 -0.35 -15.18 -23.78
N LYS A 210 -0.03 -15.73 -24.95
CA LYS A 210 1.32 -16.18 -25.32
C LYS A 210 2.39 -15.07 -25.20
N SER A 211 2.06 -13.81 -25.50
CA SER A 211 3.00 -12.68 -25.35
C SER A 211 3.30 -12.41 -23.88
N PHE A 212 2.29 -12.44 -23.03
CA PHE A 212 2.45 -12.26 -21.58
C PHE A 212 3.27 -13.40 -20.96
N GLN A 213 3.03 -14.63 -21.38
CA GLN A 213 3.80 -15.79 -20.94
C GLN A 213 5.29 -15.69 -21.34
N ARG A 214 5.62 -15.11 -22.51
CA ARG A 214 7.02 -14.81 -22.86
C ARG A 214 7.63 -13.76 -21.90
N THR A 215 6.86 -12.72 -21.58
CA THR A 215 7.30 -11.71 -20.60
C THR A 215 7.49 -12.34 -19.21
N ALA A 216 6.61 -13.26 -18.79
CA ALA A 216 6.76 -14.02 -17.54
C ALA A 216 8.09 -14.79 -17.50
N LYS A 217 8.43 -15.51 -18.56
CA LYS A 217 9.71 -16.25 -18.65
C LYS A 217 10.93 -15.33 -18.52
N SER A 218 10.85 -14.11 -19.07
CA SER A 218 11.96 -13.16 -18.98
C SER A 218 12.08 -12.57 -17.57
N TRP A 219 10.97 -12.24 -16.90
CA TRP A 219 10.96 -11.86 -15.50
C TRP A 219 11.41 -12.99 -14.57
N GLN A 220 11.05 -14.24 -14.89
CA GLN A 220 11.52 -15.39 -14.12
C GLN A 220 13.06 -15.50 -14.16
N LYS A 221 13.70 -15.26 -15.31
CA LYS A 221 15.17 -15.23 -15.40
C LYS A 221 15.80 -14.16 -14.51
N TRP A 222 15.20 -12.96 -14.45
CA TRP A 222 15.65 -11.92 -13.54
C TRP A 222 15.48 -12.37 -12.08
N LEU A 223 14.32 -12.92 -11.72
CA LEU A 223 14.06 -13.43 -10.38
C LEU A 223 15.02 -14.56 -10.00
N ASP A 224 15.31 -15.48 -10.92
CA ASP A 224 16.25 -16.57 -10.67
C ASP A 224 17.68 -16.06 -10.46
N TYR A 225 18.06 -14.98 -11.14
CA TYR A 225 19.34 -14.31 -10.89
C TYR A 225 19.40 -13.74 -9.48
N VAL A 226 18.41 -12.96 -9.05
CA VAL A 226 18.41 -12.36 -7.70
C VAL A 226 18.33 -13.42 -6.59
N LYS A 227 17.70 -14.57 -6.82
CA LYS A 227 17.74 -15.71 -5.90
C LYS A 227 19.19 -16.20 -5.65
N THR A 228 20.03 -16.22 -6.68
CA THR A 228 21.42 -16.66 -6.56
C THR A 228 22.34 -15.65 -5.88
N THR A 229 21.94 -14.39 -5.81
CA THR A 229 22.76 -13.31 -5.28
C THR A 229 22.33 -12.84 -3.88
N ALA A 230 21.07 -13.13 -3.49
CA ALA A 230 20.45 -12.62 -2.27
C ALA A 230 21.29 -12.89 -1.00
N ALA A 231 21.68 -14.14 -0.79
CA ALA A 231 22.49 -14.49 0.39
C ALA A 231 23.86 -13.82 0.36
N THR A 232 24.53 -13.78 -0.80
CA THR A 232 25.83 -13.12 -0.95
C THR A 232 25.75 -11.64 -0.61
N VAL A 233 24.71 -10.95 -1.08
CA VAL A 233 24.57 -9.50 -0.87
C VAL A 233 24.15 -9.17 0.57
N PHE A 234 23.23 -9.92 1.18
CA PHE A 234 22.57 -9.49 2.42
C PHE A 234 22.83 -10.38 3.64
N TYR A 235 23.11 -11.67 3.48
CA TYR A 235 23.25 -12.58 4.61
C TYR A 235 24.67 -12.61 5.17
N ARG A 236 24.80 -12.64 6.52
CA ARG A 236 26.11 -12.58 7.21
C ARG A 236 26.29 -13.69 8.26
N GLY A 237 25.54 -14.79 8.13
CA GLY A 237 25.56 -15.88 9.10
C GLY A 237 24.72 -15.60 10.36
N ASP A 238 24.44 -16.64 11.12
CA ASP A 238 23.72 -16.57 12.42
C ASP A 238 22.40 -15.79 12.36
N GLY A 239 21.63 -15.95 11.28
CA GLY A 239 20.36 -15.25 11.07
C GLY A 239 20.48 -13.76 10.76
N ARG A 240 21.68 -13.21 10.64
CA ARG A 240 21.91 -11.78 10.43
C ARG A 240 21.75 -11.40 8.96
N VAL A 241 20.73 -10.61 8.67
CA VAL A 241 20.47 -10.00 7.37
C VAL A 241 20.76 -8.52 7.46
N CYS A 242 21.58 -7.96 6.58
CA CYS A 242 21.83 -6.52 6.56
C CYS A 242 20.54 -5.75 6.24
N ALA A 243 20.12 -4.80 7.06
CA ALA A 243 19.06 -3.87 6.71
C ALA A 243 19.45 -3.05 5.47
N VAL A 244 20.72 -2.58 5.44
CA VAL A 244 21.36 -1.97 4.29
C VAL A 244 22.70 -2.67 4.07
N ALA A 245 22.91 -3.21 2.88
CA ALA A 245 24.21 -3.76 2.48
C ALA A 245 25.06 -2.68 1.82
N LYS A 246 26.29 -2.48 2.33
CA LYS A 246 27.35 -1.70 1.67
C LYS A 246 28.07 -2.59 0.67
N ILE A 247 28.35 -2.04 -0.50
CA ILE A 247 28.96 -2.69 -1.65
C ILE A 247 30.35 -2.08 -1.88
N ASN A 248 31.38 -2.91 -1.96
CA ASN A 248 32.74 -2.39 -2.20
C ASN A 248 32.85 -1.71 -3.56
N ASN A 249 32.25 -2.30 -4.59
CA ASN A 249 32.30 -1.75 -5.94
C ASN A 249 31.02 -2.08 -6.72
N GLN A 250 30.25 -1.06 -7.09
CA GLN A 250 29.02 -1.23 -7.84
C GLN A 250 29.20 -1.81 -9.26
N THR A 251 30.42 -1.74 -9.83
CA THR A 251 30.73 -2.23 -11.18
C THR A 251 31.22 -3.69 -11.21
N LEU A 252 31.46 -4.30 -10.05
CA LEU A 252 31.90 -5.70 -9.95
C LEU A 252 30.73 -6.59 -9.55
N PRO A 253 30.44 -7.68 -10.31
CA PRO A 253 29.34 -8.59 -9.96
C PRO A 253 29.62 -9.36 -8.66
N PRO A 254 28.59 -9.89 -7.98
CA PRO A 254 28.73 -10.59 -6.68
C PRO A 254 29.70 -11.76 -6.68
N LYS A 255 29.90 -12.43 -7.82
CA LYS A 255 30.82 -13.58 -7.96
C LYS A 255 32.28 -13.17 -8.17
N ASN A 256 32.58 -11.88 -8.33
CA ASN A 256 33.95 -11.42 -8.50
C ASN A 256 34.71 -11.51 -7.17
N ALA A 257 35.90 -12.09 -7.17
CA ALA A 257 36.70 -12.30 -5.95
C ALA A 257 37.12 -10.99 -5.24
N LYS A 258 37.11 -9.85 -5.95
CA LYS A 258 37.40 -8.50 -5.39
C LYS A 258 36.12 -7.79 -4.88
N GLN A 259 34.94 -8.38 -5.06
CA GLN A 259 33.69 -7.83 -4.55
C GLN A 259 33.51 -8.19 -3.08
N GLY A 260 33.02 -7.25 -2.30
CA GLY A 260 32.71 -7.47 -0.89
C GLY A 260 31.41 -6.77 -0.49
N TYR A 261 30.73 -7.35 0.51
CA TYR A 261 29.49 -6.83 1.06
C TYR A 261 29.57 -6.79 2.58
N GLN A 262 29.15 -5.71 3.18
CA GLN A 262 29.10 -5.52 4.62
C GLN A 262 27.78 -4.89 5.01
N CYS A 263 27.30 -5.14 6.23
CA CYS A 263 26.17 -4.38 6.74
C CYS A 263 26.56 -2.93 7.03
N GLU A 264 25.65 -2.01 6.84
CA GLU A 264 25.82 -0.64 7.29
C GLU A 264 25.65 -0.57 8.81
N GLY A 265 26.75 -0.36 9.52
CA GLY A 265 26.75 -0.39 10.99
C GLY A 265 26.34 -1.75 11.55
N THR A 266 25.60 -1.71 12.65
CA THR A 266 25.05 -2.90 13.34
C THR A 266 23.55 -3.10 13.05
N ASN A 267 23.00 -2.43 12.05
CA ASN A 267 21.59 -2.49 11.72
C ASN A 267 21.28 -3.74 10.90
N TYR A 268 20.63 -4.68 11.53
CA TYR A 268 20.11 -5.89 10.88
C TYR A 268 18.62 -5.74 10.60
N LEU A 269 18.15 -6.44 9.57
CA LEU A 269 16.74 -6.56 9.23
C LEU A 269 16.09 -7.57 10.18
N ASP A 270 15.84 -7.14 11.41
CA ASP A 270 15.23 -7.97 12.47
C ASP A 270 13.76 -7.64 12.73
N ASP A 271 13.23 -6.65 12.04
CA ASP A 271 11.84 -6.23 12.07
C ASP A 271 10.89 -7.39 11.71
N PRO A 272 9.87 -7.68 12.55
CA PRO A 272 8.91 -8.77 12.34
C PRO A 272 7.72 -8.38 11.45
N TYR A 273 7.71 -7.18 10.87
CA TYR A 273 6.69 -6.70 9.95
C TYR A 273 7.14 -6.85 8.49
N GLU A 274 7.40 -5.75 7.79
CA GLU A 274 7.83 -5.77 6.38
C GLU A 274 9.15 -6.51 6.17
N GLY A 275 10.05 -6.47 7.17
CA GLY A 275 11.34 -7.18 7.12
C GLY A 275 11.21 -8.70 6.98
N GLU A 276 10.05 -9.27 7.34
CA GLU A 276 9.79 -10.70 7.09
C GLU A 276 9.70 -11.04 5.60
N LEU A 277 9.36 -10.10 4.71
CA LEU A 277 9.29 -10.34 3.28
C LEU A 277 10.64 -10.82 2.73
N PHE A 278 11.72 -10.11 3.05
CA PHE A 278 13.05 -10.51 2.60
C PHE A 278 13.55 -11.77 3.32
N THR A 279 13.18 -11.94 4.58
CA THR A 279 13.49 -13.15 5.36
C THR A 279 12.84 -14.40 4.74
N HIS A 280 11.57 -14.34 4.36
CA HIS A 280 10.90 -15.42 3.62
C HIS A 280 11.56 -15.70 2.27
N PHE A 281 12.02 -14.65 1.57
CA PHE A 281 12.72 -14.82 0.30
C PHE A 281 14.04 -15.56 0.46
N LEU A 282 14.86 -15.18 1.45
CA LEU A 282 16.11 -15.89 1.78
C LEU A 282 15.86 -17.31 2.24
N ASN A 283 14.88 -17.53 3.12
CA ASN A 283 14.50 -18.86 3.59
C ASN A 283 14.11 -19.81 2.43
N ALA A 284 13.34 -19.28 1.47
CA ALA A 284 12.83 -20.08 0.36
C ALA A 284 13.85 -20.28 -0.78
N PHE A 285 14.69 -19.29 -1.05
CA PHE A 285 15.47 -19.22 -2.28
C PHE A 285 16.96 -18.88 -2.09
N GLY A 286 17.40 -18.51 -0.88
CA GLY A 286 18.77 -18.07 -0.62
C GLY A 286 19.81 -19.19 -0.61
N GLY A 287 19.42 -20.43 -0.76
CA GLY A 287 20.35 -21.58 -0.72
C GLY A 287 20.98 -21.81 0.65
N LEU A 288 20.34 -21.33 1.71
CA LEU A 288 20.83 -21.40 3.09
C LEU A 288 20.73 -22.81 3.66
N SER A 289 21.65 -23.16 4.57
CA SER A 289 21.57 -24.39 5.37
C SER A 289 20.30 -24.40 6.22
N ARG A 290 19.96 -25.55 6.80
CA ARG A 290 18.84 -25.65 7.71
C ARG A 290 19.07 -24.76 8.95
N ASP A 291 20.26 -24.84 9.53
CA ASP A 291 20.63 -24.09 10.74
C ASP A 291 20.56 -22.57 10.48
N ASP A 292 21.06 -22.10 9.34
CA ASP A 292 20.93 -20.71 8.93
C ASP A 292 19.47 -20.26 8.78
N ARG A 293 18.61 -21.12 8.20
CA ARG A 293 17.18 -20.82 8.07
C ARG A 293 16.48 -20.77 9.44
N ASP A 294 16.81 -21.68 10.34
CA ASP A 294 16.25 -21.66 11.70
C ASP A 294 16.71 -20.39 12.45
N ALA A 295 17.99 -20.01 12.33
CA ALA A 295 18.54 -18.78 12.90
C ALA A 295 17.87 -17.50 12.37
N LEU A 296 17.50 -17.43 11.08
CA LEU A 296 16.72 -16.31 10.53
C LEU A 296 15.44 -16.06 11.34
N TRP A 297 14.73 -17.14 11.70
CA TRP A 297 13.45 -17.04 12.40
C TRP A 297 13.62 -16.83 13.91
N GLU A 298 14.70 -17.27 14.50
CA GLU A 298 15.05 -16.95 15.90
C GLU A 298 15.26 -15.45 16.09
N VAL A 299 15.98 -14.81 15.17
CA VAL A 299 16.18 -13.35 15.17
C VAL A 299 14.85 -12.60 15.07
N LYS A 300 13.95 -13.03 14.17
CA LYS A 300 12.61 -12.43 14.01
C LYS A 300 11.76 -12.64 15.26
N ARG A 301 11.74 -13.87 15.79
CA ARG A 301 10.94 -14.20 16.98
C ARG A 301 11.35 -13.37 18.19
N ALA A 302 12.62 -13.05 18.35
CA ALA A 302 13.11 -12.20 19.44
C ALA A 302 12.52 -10.78 19.42
N LYS A 303 12.03 -10.32 18.25
CA LYS A 303 11.39 -9.02 18.07
C LYS A 303 9.86 -9.08 18.02
N LEU A 304 9.31 -10.28 17.96
CA LEU A 304 7.86 -10.49 17.94
C LEU A 304 7.34 -10.43 19.38
N VAL A 305 6.71 -9.33 19.75
CA VAL A 305 6.29 -9.05 21.14
C VAL A 305 4.77 -8.86 21.19
N SER A 306 4.13 -9.54 22.16
CA SER A 306 2.71 -9.36 22.47
C SER A 306 2.55 -8.23 23.48
N VAL A 307 1.72 -7.24 23.16
CA VAL A 307 1.33 -6.16 24.07
C VAL A 307 -0.18 -6.01 24.12
N GLU A 308 -0.68 -5.35 25.16
CA GLU A 308 -2.10 -5.08 25.32
C GLU A 308 -2.38 -3.58 25.16
N TYR A 309 -3.25 -3.23 24.22
CA TYR A 309 -3.82 -1.90 24.13
C TYR A 309 -4.95 -1.76 25.16
N ASN A 310 -4.88 -0.73 26.00
CA ASN A 310 -5.91 -0.43 26.98
C ASN A 310 -5.91 1.07 27.27
N VAL A 311 -6.70 1.83 26.51
CA VAL A 311 -6.72 3.30 26.58
C VAL A 311 -8.16 3.81 26.57
N GLY A 312 -8.48 4.74 27.43
CA GLY A 312 -9.77 5.45 27.44
C GLY A 312 -10.99 4.54 27.65
N GLY A 313 -10.83 3.44 28.39
CA GLY A 313 -11.90 2.46 28.62
C GLY A 313 -12.09 1.45 27.48
N VAL A 314 -11.25 1.50 26.43
CA VAL A 314 -11.22 0.52 25.36
C VAL A 314 -10.08 -0.47 25.59
N GLY A 315 -10.39 -1.75 25.57
CA GLY A 315 -9.43 -2.83 25.80
C GLY A 315 -9.80 -3.69 27.01
N PRO A 316 -8.95 -4.69 27.36
CA PRO A 316 -7.67 -4.97 26.71
C PRO A 316 -7.81 -5.58 25.32
N ILE A 317 -6.97 -5.15 24.38
CA ILE A 317 -6.85 -5.72 23.03
C ILE A 317 -5.43 -6.23 22.86
N THR A 318 -5.25 -7.53 22.61
CA THR A 318 -3.93 -8.12 22.32
C THR A 318 -3.51 -7.73 20.90
N VAL A 319 -2.31 -7.13 20.77
CA VAL A 319 -1.72 -6.73 19.48
C VAL A 319 -0.23 -7.10 19.43
N GLU A 320 0.31 -7.18 18.23
CA GLU A 320 1.75 -7.24 18.00
C GLU A 320 2.35 -5.85 18.23
N GLN A 321 3.42 -5.75 19.01
CA GLN A 321 4.14 -4.50 19.19
C GLN A 321 4.77 -4.07 17.86
N GLY A 322 4.45 -2.87 17.38
CA GLY A 322 5.10 -2.26 16.25
C GLY A 322 6.36 -1.49 16.62
N TYR A 323 7.20 -1.17 15.65
CA TYR A 323 8.27 -0.23 15.84
C TYR A 323 7.70 1.15 16.14
N TRP A 324 6.73 1.60 15.33
CA TRP A 324 5.90 2.79 15.55
C TRP A 324 4.43 2.45 15.80
N PHE A 325 4.00 1.27 15.41
CA PHE A 325 2.61 0.85 15.36
C PHE A 325 1.76 1.75 14.44
N SER A 326 2.33 2.14 13.34
CA SER A 326 1.64 2.86 12.26
C SER A 326 0.98 1.91 11.28
N SER A 327 0.08 2.42 10.45
CA SER A 327 -0.53 1.62 9.38
C SER A 327 0.45 1.28 8.24
N HIS A 328 1.65 1.81 8.25
CA HIS A 328 2.69 1.51 7.27
C HIS A 328 3.30 0.12 7.48
N GLU A 329 3.56 -0.27 8.72
CA GLU A 329 4.31 -1.48 9.05
C GLU A 329 3.72 -2.81 8.51
N PRO A 330 2.38 -3.02 8.43
CA PRO A 330 1.82 -4.31 8.02
C PRO A 330 1.82 -4.58 6.50
N TRP A 331 2.65 -3.92 5.69
CA TRP A 331 2.65 -4.10 4.22
C TRP A 331 2.82 -5.53 3.75
N LYS A 332 3.51 -6.38 4.50
CA LYS A 332 3.69 -7.80 4.17
C LYS A 332 2.38 -8.54 3.87
N VAL A 333 1.25 -8.11 4.46
CA VAL A 333 -0.05 -8.74 4.23
C VAL A 333 -0.67 -8.38 2.87
N LEU A 334 -0.19 -7.31 2.23
CA LEU A 334 -0.57 -6.98 0.85
C LEU A 334 0.10 -7.91 -0.17
N GLU A 335 1.21 -8.51 0.18
CA GLU A 335 2.06 -9.28 -0.72
C GLU A 335 1.93 -10.78 -0.51
N LEU A 336 2.15 -11.26 0.71
CA LEU A 336 2.13 -12.67 1.05
C LEU A 336 0.80 -13.08 1.72
N PRO A 337 0.42 -14.36 1.60
CA PRO A 337 -0.87 -14.83 2.09
C PRO A 337 -0.88 -15.09 3.62
N TYR A 338 -0.44 -14.12 4.43
CA TYR A 338 -0.40 -14.21 5.91
C TYR A 338 -1.77 -14.52 6.52
N TYR A 339 -2.86 -14.01 5.92
CA TYR A 339 -4.22 -14.24 6.41
C TYR A 339 -4.76 -15.66 6.11
N ASP A 340 -3.96 -16.52 5.46
CA ASP A 340 -4.24 -17.95 5.42
C ASP A 340 -3.90 -18.63 6.77
N VAL A 341 -3.21 -17.93 7.67
CA VAL A 341 -2.99 -18.32 9.07
C VAL A 341 -3.99 -17.54 9.93
N ASP A 342 -5.00 -18.24 10.46
CA ASP A 342 -6.11 -17.64 11.20
C ASP A 342 -5.64 -16.77 12.37
N LEU A 343 -4.67 -17.24 13.15
CA LEU A 343 -4.11 -16.49 14.27
C LEU A 343 -3.59 -15.11 13.82
N VAL A 344 -2.83 -15.05 12.73
CA VAL A 344 -2.28 -13.80 12.20
C VAL A 344 -3.40 -12.88 11.73
N LYS A 345 -4.40 -13.41 11.02
CA LYS A 345 -5.55 -12.63 10.57
C LYS A 345 -6.32 -12.00 11.74
N ARG A 346 -6.54 -12.75 12.82
CA ARG A 346 -7.23 -12.27 14.03
C ARG A 346 -6.41 -11.22 14.77
N LEU A 347 -5.10 -11.45 14.91
CA LEU A 347 -4.15 -10.52 15.53
C LEU A 347 -4.11 -9.18 14.79
N TYR A 348 -4.00 -9.20 13.46
CA TYR A 348 -3.97 -7.98 12.64
C TYR A 348 -5.33 -7.26 12.63
N ARG A 349 -6.44 -7.99 12.76
CA ARG A 349 -7.74 -7.37 12.99
C ARG A 349 -7.80 -6.65 14.35
N ASN A 350 -7.17 -7.21 15.38
CA ASN A 350 -7.02 -6.54 16.68
C ASN A 350 -6.18 -5.26 16.57
N ALA A 351 -5.12 -5.27 15.75
CA ALA A 351 -4.34 -4.07 15.48
C ALA A 351 -5.24 -2.95 14.92
N GLU A 352 -6.16 -3.27 14.01
CA GLU A 352 -7.08 -2.28 13.45
C GLU A 352 -8.17 -1.84 14.46
N ARG A 353 -8.60 -2.72 15.36
CA ARG A 353 -9.43 -2.32 16.51
C ARG A 353 -8.72 -1.28 17.37
N ALA A 354 -7.47 -1.55 17.73
CA ALA A 354 -6.66 -0.63 18.51
C ALA A 354 -6.45 0.71 17.78
N ARG A 355 -6.08 0.69 16.49
CA ARG A 355 -5.84 1.92 15.70
C ARG A 355 -7.10 2.78 15.59
N THR A 356 -8.21 2.19 15.16
CA THR A 356 -9.45 2.93 14.94
C THR A 356 -10.02 3.47 16.25
N CYS A 357 -10.03 2.66 17.30
CA CYS A 357 -10.55 3.09 18.60
C CYS A 357 -9.61 4.08 19.31
N ASN A 358 -8.28 3.95 19.14
CA ASN A 358 -7.35 4.94 19.66
C ASN A 358 -7.61 6.34 19.07
N SER A 359 -7.80 6.42 17.76
CA SER A 359 -8.11 7.69 17.10
C SER A 359 -9.41 8.32 17.62
N VAL A 360 -10.43 7.49 17.88
CA VAL A 360 -11.70 7.97 18.48
C VAL A 360 -11.50 8.46 19.92
N VAL A 361 -10.82 7.69 20.76
CA VAL A 361 -10.58 8.01 22.17
C VAL A 361 -9.74 9.26 22.32
N THR A 362 -8.72 9.42 21.48
CA THR A 362 -7.80 10.58 21.51
C THR A 362 -8.28 11.75 20.66
N LYS A 363 -9.45 11.62 20.00
CA LYS A 363 -10.03 12.65 19.12
C LYS A 363 -9.13 13.03 17.95
N VAL A 364 -8.35 12.09 17.44
CA VAL A 364 -7.57 12.28 16.24
C VAL A 364 -8.48 12.10 15.02
N PRO A 365 -8.53 13.06 14.07
CA PRO A 365 -9.47 13.02 12.95
C PRO A 365 -9.06 12.03 11.85
N GLY A 366 -8.11 11.15 12.09
CA GLY A 366 -7.63 10.17 11.12
C GLY A 366 -6.76 9.09 11.71
N LEU A 367 -6.02 8.39 10.85
CA LEU A 367 -5.14 7.28 11.20
C LEU A 367 -3.70 7.59 10.80
N PHE A 368 -2.75 7.15 11.62
CA PHE A 368 -1.34 7.39 11.40
C PHE A 368 -0.72 6.37 10.44
N ALA A 369 0.22 6.87 9.60
CA ALA A 369 1.15 6.07 8.84
C ALA A 369 2.46 6.85 8.66
N SER A 370 3.50 6.20 8.14
CA SER A 370 4.75 6.87 7.79
C SER A 370 4.53 7.78 6.58
N VAL A 371 4.83 9.06 6.67
CA VAL A 371 4.38 10.08 5.71
C VAL A 371 5.38 11.20 5.51
N ASN A 372 5.29 11.88 4.37
CA ASN A 372 5.86 13.21 4.25
C ASN A 372 5.03 14.20 5.08
N ASN A 373 5.72 15.06 5.82
CA ASN A 373 5.12 16.10 6.63
C ASN A 373 4.51 17.21 5.75
N SER A 374 3.99 18.23 6.37
CA SER A 374 3.37 19.37 5.69
C SER A 374 4.31 20.04 4.68
N THR A 375 3.71 20.73 3.73
CA THR A 375 4.40 21.60 2.76
C THR A 375 4.47 23.02 3.31
N ASP A 376 5.63 23.67 3.17
CA ASP A 376 5.76 25.11 3.45
C ASP A 376 4.93 25.90 2.41
N PRO A 377 3.87 26.63 2.85
CA PRO A 377 2.97 27.32 1.92
C PRO A 377 3.63 28.50 1.17
N LYS A 378 4.81 28.96 1.58
CA LYS A 378 5.55 30.05 0.91
C LYS A 378 6.49 29.56 -0.18
N THR A 379 7.06 28.38 0.03
CA THR A 379 8.11 27.84 -0.86
C THR A 379 7.70 26.58 -1.61
N ASP A 380 6.52 26.03 -1.32
CA ASP A 380 6.03 24.72 -1.81
C ASP A 380 6.98 23.54 -1.50
N LYS A 381 7.89 23.70 -0.54
CA LYS A 381 8.81 22.62 -0.14
C LYS A 381 8.18 21.76 0.94
N ILE A 382 8.39 20.45 0.83
CA ILE A 382 8.08 19.52 1.90
C ILE A 382 9.02 19.76 3.07
N ILE A 383 8.47 19.93 4.28
CA ILE A 383 9.23 20.29 5.48
C ILE A 383 10.06 19.11 5.98
N GLY A 384 9.53 17.88 5.89
CA GLY A 384 10.24 16.70 6.35
C GLY A 384 9.50 15.41 6.07
N TYR A 385 10.09 14.30 6.54
CA TYR A 385 9.50 12.97 6.50
C TYR A 385 9.32 12.47 7.93
N ILE A 386 8.12 11.96 8.26
CA ILE A 386 7.76 11.45 9.58
C ILE A 386 7.61 9.92 9.47
N SER A 387 8.50 9.19 10.15
CA SER A 387 8.38 7.76 10.33
C SER A 387 7.62 7.39 11.60
N PRO A 388 7.89 8.03 12.77
CA PRO A 388 7.35 7.60 14.06
C PRO A 388 5.92 8.09 14.30
N ALA A 389 5.05 8.04 13.29
CA ALA A 389 3.64 8.40 13.42
C ALA A 389 2.78 7.18 13.76
N GLY A 390 2.53 6.94 15.04
CA GLY A 390 1.80 5.75 15.49
C GLY A 390 1.17 5.88 16.87
N ILE A 391 1.05 4.76 17.59
CA ILE A 391 0.42 4.67 18.91
C ILE A 391 1.48 4.43 19.98
N PRO A 392 1.79 5.42 20.86
CA PRO A 392 2.87 5.32 21.84
C PRO A 392 2.75 4.17 22.82
N SER A 393 1.53 3.84 23.24
CA SER A 393 1.28 2.77 24.22
C SER A 393 1.58 1.36 23.68
N ILE A 394 1.78 1.22 22.37
CA ILE A 394 2.05 -0.05 21.69
C ILE A 394 3.43 -0.05 21.05
N ALA A 395 3.89 1.12 20.58
CA ALA A 395 5.14 1.25 19.87
C ALA A 395 6.36 0.90 20.74
N SER A 396 7.36 0.27 20.16
CA SER A 396 8.67 0.08 20.82
C SER A 396 9.51 1.35 20.80
N GLN A 397 9.28 2.26 19.86
CA GLN A 397 9.90 3.59 19.82
C GLN A 397 9.26 4.52 20.86
N LYS A 398 10.11 5.22 21.63
CA LYS A 398 9.65 6.15 22.66
C LYS A 398 9.08 7.45 22.08
N GLU A 399 9.70 7.94 21.03
CA GLU A 399 9.29 9.17 20.35
C GLU A 399 8.26 8.85 19.28
N GLN A 400 7.11 9.51 19.37
CA GLN A 400 6.00 9.36 18.44
C GLN A 400 5.49 10.73 18.02
N GLU A 401 5.22 10.91 16.76
CA GLU A 401 4.55 12.08 16.21
C GLU A 401 3.03 11.86 16.27
N HIS A 402 2.29 12.89 16.67
CA HIS A 402 0.84 12.81 16.88
C HIS A 402 0.06 13.88 16.13
N ASP A 403 0.73 14.65 15.31
CA ASP A 403 0.16 15.81 14.64
C ASP A 403 -0.03 15.62 13.13
N VAL A 404 0.35 14.49 12.56
CA VAL A 404 0.24 14.20 11.13
C VAL A 404 -0.52 12.91 10.89
N ILE A 405 -1.54 12.97 10.04
CA ILE A 405 -2.35 11.83 9.59
C ILE A 405 -2.33 11.72 8.07
N THR A 406 -2.67 10.56 7.57
CA THR A 406 -2.66 10.27 6.13
C THR A 406 -3.83 9.39 5.71
N PRO A 407 -4.46 9.65 4.54
CA PRO A 407 -5.57 8.83 4.05
C PRO A 407 -5.22 7.36 3.91
N TYR A 408 -4.00 7.03 3.48
CA TYR A 408 -3.62 5.62 3.34
C TYR A 408 -3.50 4.87 4.66
N GLY A 409 -3.46 5.56 5.80
CA GLY A 409 -3.57 4.94 7.12
C GLY A 409 -4.79 4.04 7.29
N ALA A 410 -5.83 4.23 6.47
CA ALA A 410 -7.04 3.40 6.49
C ALA A 410 -6.91 2.05 5.74
N TRP A 411 -5.84 1.79 4.97
CA TRP A 411 -5.76 0.60 4.14
C TRP A 411 -5.80 -0.73 4.91
N PRO A 412 -5.17 -0.86 6.09
CA PRO A 412 -5.26 -2.13 6.82
C PRO A 412 -6.68 -2.39 7.32
N THR A 413 -7.40 -1.35 7.74
CA THR A 413 -8.81 -1.45 8.13
C THR A 413 -9.69 -1.90 6.95
N ILE A 414 -9.44 -1.41 5.73
CA ILE A 414 -10.15 -1.81 4.50
C ILE A 414 -10.05 -3.33 4.25
N LEU A 415 -8.95 -3.97 4.61
CA LEU A 415 -8.77 -5.42 4.44
C LEU A 415 -9.73 -6.25 5.32
N PHE A 416 -10.19 -5.71 6.46
CA PHE A 416 -11.08 -6.40 7.39
C PHE A 416 -12.54 -5.97 7.25
N ASP A 417 -12.75 -4.67 7.06
CA ASP A 417 -14.06 -4.07 6.83
C ASP A 417 -13.95 -2.89 5.87
N LYS A 418 -14.37 -3.14 4.63
CA LYS A 418 -14.28 -2.14 3.57
C LYS A 418 -15.08 -0.88 3.90
N ALA A 419 -16.27 -1.02 4.49
CA ALA A 419 -17.14 0.12 4.77
C ALA A 419 -16.53 1.02 5.85
N VAL A 420 -16.07 0.43 6.95
CA VAL A 420 -15.40 1.14 8.04
C VAL A 420 -14.10 1.80 7.55
N GLY A 421 -13.26 1.04 6.84
CA GLY A 421 -12.00 1.58 6.30
C GLY A 421 -12.20 2.73 5.32
N LEU A 422 -13.23 2.66 4.46
CA LEU A 422 -13.56 3.76 3.55
C LEU A 422 -14.19 4.95 4.28
N ALA A 423 -14.90 4.75 5.39
CA ALA A 423 -15.38 5.84 6.23
C ALA A 423 -14.18 6.62 6.85
N TRP A 424 -13.16 5.92 7.34
CA TRP A 424 -11.91 6.54 7.81
C TRP A 424 -11.19 7.27 6.68
N TRP A 425 -11.03 6.64 5.52
CA TRP A 425 -10.39 7.26 4.36
C TRP A 425 -11.12 8.54 3.94
N ARG A 426 -12.45 8.45 3.77
CA ARG A 426 -13.30 9.61 3.43
C ARG A 426 -13.12 10.76 4.42
N ASN A 427 -13.11 10.44 5.70
CA ASN A 427 -13.06 11.42 6.77
C ASN A 427 -11.77 12.25 6.76
N MET A 428 -10.65 11.63 6.38
CA MET A 428 -9.37 12.31 6.23
C MET A 428 -9.28 13.13 4.94
N VAL A 429 -9.94 12.69 3.86
CA VAL A 429 -9.80 13.29 2.52
C VAL A 429 -10.81 14.42 2.27
N VAL A 430 -11.89 14.49 3.05
CA VAL A 430 -12.95 15.49 2.83
C VAL A 430 -12.49 16.94 3.04
N ALA A 431 -11.41 17.16 3.77
CA ALA A 431 -10.83 18.49 3.99
C ALA A 431 -10.34 19.14 2.68
N LYS A 432 -10.41 20.47 2.61
CA LYS A 432 -10.28 21.26 1.37
C LYS A 432 -8.98 21.05 0.60
N LYS A 433 -7.85 20.92 1.27
CA LYS A 433 -6.55 20.71 0.62
C LYS A 433 -6.20 19.22 0.42
N MET A 434 -7.08 18.30 0.80
CA MET A 434 -6.80 16.86 0.72
C MET A 434 -7.23 16.22 -0.59
N GLN A 435 -7.84 16.94 -1.51
CA GLN A 435 -8.23 16.47 -2.85
C GLN A 435 -7.78 17.46 -3.93
N ASN A 436 -7.30 16.92 -5.04
CA ASN A 436 -6.79 17.69 -6.17
C ASN A 436 -6.98 16.89 -7.48
N LEU A 437 -6.47 17.42 -8.61
CA LEU A 437 -6.58 16.81 -9.94
C LEU A 437 -5.98 15.39 -10.03
N TYR A 438 -5.10 15.00 -9.11
CA TYR A 438 -4.41 13.71 -9.09
C TYR A 438 -4.89 12.81 -7.94
N GLY A 439 -6.07 13.10 -7.37
CA GLY A 439 -6.65 12.40 -6.23
C GLY A 439 -6.29 13.02 -4.88
N SER A 440 -6.13 12.21 -3.84
CA SER A 440 -5.80 12.69 -2.50
C SER A 440 -4.36 13.18 -2.40
N THR A 441 -4.10 14.18 -1.55
CA THR A 441 -2.76 14.55 -1.12
C THR A 441 -2.22 13.56 -0.08
N GLU A 442 -0.94 13.61 0.17
CA GLU A 442 -0.18 12.68 1.02
C GLU A 442 -0.69 12.66 2.46
N SER A 443 -0.69 13.82 3.10
CA SER A 443 -0.99 13.94 4.53
C SER A 443 -1.43 15.34 4.92
N THR A 444 -1.95 15.45 6.13
CA THR A 444 -2.29 16.72 6.77
C THR A 444 -1.95 16.68 8.25
N ARG A 445 -1.68 17.84 8.83
CA ARG A 445 -1.67 17.99 10.29
C ARG A 445 -3.07 17.74 10.84
N VAL A 446 -3.14 17.24 12.09
CA VAL A 446 -4.43 16.92 12.74
C VAL A 446 -5.31 18.15 12.92
N ASP A 447 -4.74 19.36 12.98
CA ASP A 447 -5.45 20.64 13.02
C ASP A 447 -5.96 21.11 11.65
N GLY A 448 -5.55 20.44 10.56
CA GLY A 448 -5.93 20.78 9.19
C GLY A 448 -5.28 22.02 8.60
N GLU A 449 -4.46 22.75 9.35
CA GLU A 449 -3.88 24.03 8.90
C GLU A 449 -2.81 23.85 7.82
N LEU A 450 -2.08 22.73 7.86
CA LEU A 450 -1.02 22.43 6.89
C LEU A 450 -1.22 21.03 6.29
N VAL A 451 -0.98 20.91 4.99
CA VAL A 451 -1.00 19.65 4.25
C VAL A 451 0.35 19.43 3.57
N SER A 452 0.69 18.16 3.34
CA SER A 452 1.77 17.81 2.42
C SER A 452 1.21 17.82 1.00
N ALA A 453 1.40 18.92 0.28
CA ALA A 453 0.92 19.08 -1.10
C ALA A 453 1.72 18.20 -2.09
N LEU A 454 1.81 16.92 -1.79
CA LEU A 454 2.49 15.85 -2.52
C LEU A 454 1.50 14.72 -2.78
N VAL A 455 1.58 14.08 -3.93
CA VAL A 455 0.87 12.84 -4.25
C VAL A 455 1.89 11.76 -4.58
N THR A 456 1.81 10.61 -3.89
CA THR A 456 2.82 9.54 -3.95
C THR A 456 2.23 8.18 -4.26
N TRP A 457 3.11 7.22 -4.59
CA TRP A 457 2.73 5.82 -4.76
C TRP A 457 2.23 5.23 -3.46
N ASP A 458 2.88 5.51 -2.33
CA ASP A 458 2.54 4.93 -1.03
C ASP A 458 1.11 5.28 -0.64
N SER A 459 0.77 6.56 -0.69
CA SER A 459 -0.55 7.06 -0.31
C SER A 459 -1.69 6.56 -1.22
N LYS A 460 -1.39 6.28 -2.49
CA LYS A 460 -2.40 5.83 -3.45
C LYS A 460 -2.56 4.32 -3.46
N ILE A 461 -1.45 3.61 -3.65
CA ILE A 461 -1.52 2.22 -4.08
C ILE A 461 -1.72 1.27 -2.92
N THR A 462 -1.28 1.58 -1.71
CA THR A 462 -1.63 0.79 -0.52
C THR A 462 -3.15 0.69 -0.34
N THR A 463 -3.86 1.83 -0.45
CA THR A 463 -5.34 1.87 -0.40
C THR A 463 -5.96 1.06 -1.54
N VAL A 464 -5.50 1.25 -2.77
CA VAL A 464 -6.02 0.54 -3.95
C VAL A 464 -5.75 -0.96 -3.88
N LEU A 465 -4.57 -1.38 -3.40
CA LEU A 465 -4.24 -2.78 -3.18
C LEU A 465 -5.12 -3.40 -2.08
N ALA A 466 -5.36 -2.70 -0.98
CA ALA A 466 -6.25 -3.17 0.08
C ALA A 466 -7.67 -3.39 -0.43
N LEU A 467 -8.21 -2.51 -1.27
CA LEU A 467 -9.51 -2.69 -1.94
C LEU A 467 -9.57 -3.96 -2.80
N MET A 468 -8.41 -4.47 -3.25
CA MET A 468 -8.29 -5.70 -4.02
C MET A 468 -7.86 -6.92 -3.18
N GLY A 469 -7.64 -6.75 -1.87
CA GLY A 469 -7.13 -7.80 -0.98
C GLY A 469 -5.65 -8.14 -1.24
N GLY A 470 -4.83 -7.14 -1.62
CA GLY A 470 -3.41 -7.31 -1.95
C GLY A 470 -3.17 -8.22 -3.15
N VAL A 471 -1.98 -8.82 -3.22
CA VAL A 471 -1.59 -9.78 -4.28
C VAL A 471 -1.42 -11.22 -3.79
N GLY A 472 -1.68 -11.53 -2.52
CA GLY A 472 -1.57 -12.88 -1.95
C GLY A 472 -2.33 -13.95 -2.74
N GLY A 473 -3.47 -13.59 -3.35
CA GLY A 473 -4.23 -14.47 -4.25
C GLY A 473 -3.50 -14.84 -5.55
N LEU A 474 -2.54 -14.03 -6.01
CA LEU A 474 -1.68 -14.31 -7.16
C LEU A 474 -0.41 -15.06 -6.73
N VAL A 475 0.12 -14.75 -5.55
CA VAL A 475 1.32 -15.37 -4.99
C VAL A 475 1.07 -16.81 -4.59
N ARG A 476 -0.02 -17.09 -3.89
CA ARG A 476 -0.38 -18.42 -3.36
C ARG A 476 -0.33 -19.55 -4.42
N PRO A 477 -0.95 -19.45 -5.61
CA PRO A 477 -0.87 -20.51 -6.61
C PRO A 477 0.56 -20.77 -7.08
N LYS A 478 1.38 -19.73 -7.23
CA LYS A 478 2.78 -19.88 -7.62
C LYS A 478 3.61 -20.49 -6.49
N MET A 479 3.45 -20.08 -5.23
CA MET A 479 4.09 -20.70 -4.08
C MET A 479 3.78 -22.20 -3.98
N LYS A 480 2.53 -22.62 -4.30
CA LYS A 480 2.14 -24.04 -4.34
C LYS A 480 2.88 -24.80 -5.46
N ARG A 481 3.00 -24.22 -6.64
CA ARG A 481 3.77 -24.80 -7.76
C ARG A 481 5.26 -24.91 -7.44
N ASP A 482 5.81 -23.88 -6.81
CA ASP A 482 7.22 -23.79 -6.41
C ASP A 482 7.50 -24.57 -5.11
N ARG A 483 6.47 -25.21 -4.51
CA ARG A 483 6.52 -26.07 -3.29
C ARG A 483 6.96 -25.35 -2.01
N ILE A 484 6.85 -24.03 -1.94
CA ILE A 484 7.25 -23.24 -0.76
C ILE A 484 6.04 -22.80 0.11
N TYR A 485 4.80 -22.99 -0.36
CA TYR A 485 3.60 -22.55 0.37
C TYR A 485 3.43 -23.25 1.72
N LYS A 486 3.68 -24.57 1.78
CA LYS A 486 3.53 -25.32 3.04
C LYS A 486 4.52 -24.85 4.10
N ASP A 487 5.76 -24.58 3.69
CA ASP A 487 6.81 -24.08 4.59
C ASP A 487 6.47 -22.67 5.09
N PHE A 488 6.01 -21.78 4.20
CA PHE A 488 5.53 -20.45 4.58
C PHE A 488 4.44 -20.54 5.67
N ILE A 489 3.41 -21.36 5.48
CA ILE A 489 2.32 -21.54 6.44
C ILE A 489 2.83 -22.15 7.76
N ALA A 490 3.70 -23.15 7.69
CA ALA A 490 4.25 -23.82 8.87
C ALA A 490 5.10 -22.85 9.72
N ILE A 491 5.97 -22.09 9.08
CA ILE A 491 6.81 -21.06 9.72
C ILE A 491 5.92 -20.01 10.37
N THR A 492 5.01 -19.41 9.61
CA THR A 492 4.13 -18.34 10.13
C THR A 492 3.32 -18.84 11.33
N LYS A 493 2.74 -20.04 11.27
CA LYS A 493 2.03 -20.65 12.40
C LYS A 493 2.93 -20.85 13.62
N ARG A 494 4.15 -21.34 13.39
CA ARG A 494 5.11 -21.61 14.47
C ARG A 494 5.51 -20.31 15.17
N GLU A 495 5.96 -19.32 14.41
CA GLU A 495 6.50 -18.09 14.98
C GLU A 495 5.43 -17.31 15.75
N TYR A 496 4.27 -17.09 15.14
CA TYR A 496 3.18 -16.39 15.82
C TYR A 496 2.59 -17.20 16.98
N GLY A 497 2.46 -18.52 16.83
CA GLY A 497 1.94 -19.39 17.89
C GLY A 497 2.84 -19.52 19.12
N HIS A 498 4.13 -19.19 19.02
CA HIS A 498 5.01 -19.10 20.18
C HIS A 498 4.68 -17.89 21.07
N VAL A 499 4.26 -16.78 20.48
CA VAL A 499 4.09 -15.50 21.16
C VAL A 499 2.63 -15.22 21.50
N PHE A 500 1.72 -15.45 20.54
CA PHE A 500 0.30 -15.10 20.67
C PHE A 500 -0.53 -16.36 20.94
N LYS A 501 -0.76 -16.68 22.21
CA LYS A 501 -1.54 -17.87 22.61
C LYS A 501 -3.01 -17.54 22.75
N ASP A 502 -3.31 -16.45 23.46
CA ASP A 502 -4.66 -16.00 23.75
C ASP A 502 -4.82 -14.56 23.29
N LEU A 503 -5.79 -14.31 22.42
CA LEU A 503 -6.10 -12.96 21.94
C LEU A 503 -7.28 -12.39 22.73
N LYS A 504 -7.06 -11.24 23.39
CA LYS A 504 -8.11 -10.45 24.04
C LYS A 504 -8.68 -9.40 23.09
N GLY A 505 -9.90 -8.97 23.34
CA GLY A 505 -10.54 -7.84 22.62
C GLY A 505 -11.06 -8.19 21.24
N GLU A 506 -11.24 -9.47 20.91
CA GLU A 506 -11.75 -9.90 19.60
C GLU A 506 -13.23 -9.59 19.39
N ASP A 507 -13.97 -9.36 20.46
CA ASP A 507 -15.36 -8.93 20.50
C ASP A 507 -15.56 -7.42 20.33
N ILE A 508 -14.47 -6.63 20.46
CA ILE A 508 -14.52 -5.18 20.25
C ILE A 508 -14.72 -4.89 18.76
N ALA A 509 -15.68 -4.04 18.45
CA ALA A 509 -15.91 -3.59 17.07
C ALA A 509 -14.78 -2.67 16.59
N LEU A 510 -14.59 -2.58 15.28
CA LEU A 510 -13.81 -1.49 14.66
C LEU A 510 -14.54 -0.17 14.93
N CYS A 511 -13.82 0.84 15.44
CA CYS A 511 -14.41 2.13 15.73
C CYS A 511 -14.56 2.98 14.46
N LEU A 512 -15.66 3.72 14.36
CA LEU A 512 -15.92 4.66 13.28
C LEU A 512 -15.32 6.03 13.60
N PRO A 513 -14.92 6.82 12.60
CA PRO A 513 -14.43 8.17 12.85
C PRO A 513 -15.53 9.08 13.45
N ASN A 514 -15.20 9.81 14.50
CA ASN A 514 -16.08 10.81 15.12
C ASN A 514 -15.70 12.25 14.71
N GLU A 515 -14.42 12.46 14.40
CA GLU A 515 -13.87 13.77 14.09
C GLU A 515 -13.58 13.86 12.59
N THR A 516 -13.71 15.05 12.02
CA THR A 516 -13.21 15.38 10.68
C THR A 516 -11.98 16.26 10.79
N VAL A 517 -11.09 16.19 9.82
CA VAL A 517 -9.97 17.13 9.74
C VAL A 517 -10.52 18.55 9.66
N PRO A 518 -10.15 19.45 10.58
CA PRO A 518 -10.55 20.86 10.51
C PRO A 518 -9.99 21.50 9.23
N ASP A 519 -10.77 22.35 8.58
CA ASP A 519 -10.32 23.07 7.37
C ASP A 519 -10.84 24.52 7.32
N ALA A 520 -11.21 25.07 8.47
CA ALA A 520 -11.64 26.46 8.59
C ALA A 520 -10.51 27.41 8.16
N GLY A 521 -10.84 28.39 7.32
CA GLY A 521 -9.87 29.36 6.82
C GLY A 521 -9.01 28.88 5.63
N LEU A 522 -9.06 27.60 5.26
CA LEU A 522 -8.43 27.13 4.04
C LEU A 522 -9.36 27.27 2.83
N GLU A 523 -8.78 27.54 1.67
CA GLU A 523 -9.47 27.48 0.39
C GLU A 523 -9.16 26.17 -0.32
N ASP A 524 -10.06 25.72 -1.19
CA ASP A 524 -9.83 24.57 -2.06
C ASP A 524 -8.67 24.82 -3.02
N PHE A 525 -8.06 23.76 -3.51
CA PHE A 525 -7.17 23.87 -4.65
C PHE A 525 -7.96 24.36 -5.88
N THR A 526 -7.62 25.55 -6.41
CA THR A 526 -8.39 26.22 -7.46
C THR A 526 -8.43 25.45 -8.79
N LEU A 527 -7.39 24.64 -9.08
CA LEU A 527 -7.33 23.80 -10.27
C LEU A 527 -8.13 22.49 -10.16
N CYS A 528 -8.74 22.21 -9.00
CA CYS A 528 -9.69 21.12 -8.85
C CYS A 528 -10.97 21.29 -9.69
N SER A 529 -11.23 22.48 -10.21
CA SER A 529 -12.31 22.74 -11.18
C SER A 529 -11.92 22.27 -12.60
N ALA A 530 -12.90 22.10 -13.48
CA ALA A 530 -12.72 21.58 -14.84
C ALA A 530 -11.97 22.55 -15.79
N GLN A 531 -10.81 23.05 -15.38
CA GLN A 531 -9.97 23.89 -16.24
C GLN A 531 -8.97 23.03 -17.03
N THR A 532 -8.63 23.50 -18.22
CA THR A 532 -7.58 22.90 -19.06
C THR A 532 -6.22 23.25 -18.43
N VAL A 533 -5.48 22.27 -17.96
CA VAL A 533 -4.11 22.47 -17.48
C VAL A 533 -3.14 22.22 -18.62
N LYS A 534 -2.28 23.20 -18.91
CA LYS A 534 -1.18 23.00 -19.86
C LYS A 534 -0.06 22.22 -19.16
N ASN A 535 0.39 21.13 -19.80
CA ASN A 535 1.59 20.43 -19.34
C ASN A 535 2.85 21.27 -19.60
N GLU A 536 3.92 21.01 -18.82
CA GLU A 536 5.24 21.61 -19.06
C GLU A 536 5.74 21.42 -20.50
N ASP A 537 5.26 20.39 -21.20
CA ASP A 537 5.58 20.09 -22.61
C ASP A 537 4.59 20.77 -23.61
N GLY A 538 3.74 21.70 -23.16
CA GLY A 538 2.82 22.46 -24.00
C GLY A 538 1.55 21.71 -24.47
N GLY A 539 1.33 20.48 -24.00
CA GLY A 539 0.12 19.70 -24.28
C GLY A 539 -1.06 20.09 -23.41
N GLU A 540 -2.27 20.19 -23.97
CA GLU A 540 -3.50 20.42 -23.23
C GLU A 540 -4.05 19.11 -22.67
N MET A 541 -4.19 18.99 -21.35
CA MET A 541 -5.03 17.97 -20.72
C MET A 541 -6.40 18.55 -20.39
N ARG A 542 -7.44 18.01 -21.00
CA ARG A 542 -8.83 18.30 -20.63
C ARG A 542 -9.30 17.27 -19.61
N PHE A 543 -9.63 17.74 -18.44
CA PHE A 543 -10.34 16.97 -17.43
C PHE A 543 -11.84 17.21 -17.62
N SER A 544 -12.53 16.20 -18.12
CA SER A 544 -14.00 16.21 -18.28
C SER A 544 -14.66 15.56 -17.08
#